data_08b5411967f7a5d37a5d2684119461e7
#
_entry.id   08b5411967f7a5d37a5d2684119461e7
#
_cell.length_a   1.000
_cell.length_b   1.000
_cell.length_c   1.000
_cell.angle_alpha   90.00
_cell.angle_beta   90.00
_cell.angle_gamma   90.00
#
_symmetry.space_group_name_H-M   'P 1'
#
loop_
_entity.id
_entity.type
_entity.pdbx_description
1 polymer ?
#
loop_
_entity_poly.entity_id
_entity_poly.type
_entity_poly.pdbx_seq_one_letter_code
_entity_poly.pdbx_strand_id
1 'polypeptide(L)'
;IPDVDTCSFSGEIKTLYGEADEAEIIVYYRSNPVKKQRFSLDGLHTRYTVRLMELDFVDESFYWTPEHPNLFYVDFRLYKGGKRVDEAHTRFGMRKISVDADGQICLNNVRLYQRLILDQGYWKESGITPPSAEALKKDIELSKAMGYNGARKHQKFEDPYFYYYAEELGFLTWCEMPSAYNFNADEVAAITKEWQEILAVARNFTSTICYVPLNESWGVRKILVDDAQQNFARTLYYLTKTVDPSRLVSGNDGWENPDATDILAIHDYAYDSSRFEEKYQPENYDALYPQGRKLMAYGCAYAGQPVLLTEFGGIAMRGEATDGNWGYNTGAGTQEEFLSRYRNLMDGIYASKQFQGFCYTQLTDVQQEVNGLLYPDRTPKFDTEKLKKITEHKE
;
A
#
# COMPACT_ATOMS: atom_id res chain seq x y z
N ILE A 1 10.85 2.12 -13.67
CA ILE A 1 10.23 3.24 -12.96
C ILE A 1 9.55 4.11 -14.02
N PRO A 2 8.19 4.18 -14.05
CA PRO A 2 7.48 5.09 -14.93
C PRO A 2 7.61 6.54 -14.45
N ASP A 3 7.58 7.46 -15.38
CA ASP A 3 7.58 8.91 -15.15
C ASP A 3 6.50 9.55 -16.04
N VAL A 4 5.41 9.97 -15.39
CA VAL A 4 4.25 10.58 -16.04
C VAL A 4 4.59 11.96 -16.60
N ASP A 5 5.43 12.74 -15.89
CA ASP A 5 5.74 14.11 -16.26
C ASP A 5 6.61 14.20 -17.52
N THR A 6 7.40 13.17 -17.82
CA THR A 6 8.25 13.09 -19.03
C THR A 6 7.77 12.04 -20.04
N CYS A 7 6.61 11.39 -19.76
CA CYS A 7 6.07 10.29 -20.55
C CYS A 7 7.15 9.25 -20.90
N SER A 8 7.83 8.74 -19.88
CA SER A 8 8.93 7.81 -20.02
C SER A 8 8.91 6.73 -18.94
N PHE A 9 9.69 5.69 -19.15
CA PHE A 9 10.05 4.78 -18.08
C PHE A 9 11.56 4.47 -18.13
N SER A 10 12.12 4.21 -16.96
CA SER A 10 13.53 3.89 -16.80
C SER A 10 13.72 2.62 -16.00
N GLY A 11 14.88 2.01 -16.17
CA GLY A 11 15.24 0.82 -15.43
C GLY A 11 16.71 0.47 -15.56
N GLU A 12 17.07 -0.72 -15.09
CA GLU A 12 18.40 -1.27 -15.15
C GLU A 12 18.34 -2.68 -15.72
N ILE A 13 19.19 -2.97 -16.71
CA ILE A 13 19.45 -4.32 -17.18
C ILE A 13 20.71 -4.80 -16.48
N LYS A 14 20.59 -5.92 -15.78
CA LYS A 14 21.70 -6.61 -15.14
C LYS A 14 21.95 -7.93 -15.87
N THR A 15 23.10 -8.05 -16.51
CA THR A 15 23.53 -9.29 -17.16
C THR A 15 24.41 -10.11 -16.20
N LEU A 16 24.11 -11.40 -16.05
CA LEU A 16 24.81 -12.23 -15.06
C LEU A 16 26.25 -12.56 -15.48
N TYR A 17 26.52 -12.70 -16.78
CA TYR A 17 27.82 -13.20 -17.27
C TYR A 17 28.45 -12.33 -18.37
N GLY A 18 27.90 -11.14 -18.67
CA GLY A 18 28.45 -10.25 -19.71
C GLY A 18 28.42 -10.84 -21.13
N GLU A 19 27.52 -11.78 -21.40
CA GLU A 19 27.43 -12.46 -22.69
C GLU A 19 26.62 -11.70 -23.74
N ALA A 20 26.03 -10.55 -23.39
CA ALA A 20 25.32 -9.69 -24.32
C ALA A 20 26.04 -8.36 -24.52
N ASP A 21 25.95 -7.81 -25.73
CA ASP A 21 26.56 -6.54 -26.13
C ASP A 21 25.50 -5.48 -26.51
N GLU A 22 24.27 -5.90 -26.79
CA GLU A 22 23.15 -5.00 -27.11
C GLU A 22 21.84 -5.48 -26.46
N ALA A 23 20.97 -4.53 -26.16
CA ALA A 23 19.59 -4.78 -25.76
C ALA A 23 18.61 -4.09 -26.71
N GLU A 24 17.47 -4.73 -26.94
CA GLU A 24 16.33 -4.18 -27.66
C GLU A 24 15.13 -4.21 -26.71
N ILE A 25 14.45 -3.06 -26.57
CA ILE A 25 13.22 -2.91 -25.81
C ILE A 25 12.09 -2.65 -26.81
N ILE A 26 11.02 -3.45 -26.73
CA ILE A 26 9.80 -3.25 -27.52
C ILE A 26 8.66 -3.05 -26.53
N VAL A 27 7.98 -1.93 -26.64
CA VAL A 27 6.85 -1.58 -25.79
C VAL A 27 5.57 -1.74 -26.56
N TYR A 28 4.58 -2.40 -25.95
CA TYR A 28 3.25 -2.62 -26.52
C TYR A 28 2.18 -1.97 -25.63
N TYR A 29 1.18 -1.37 -26.28
CA TYR A 29 -0.06 -0.93 -25.64
C TYR A 29 -1.24 -1.50 -26.41
N ARG A 30 -2.15 -2.21 -25.71
CA ARG A 30 -3.28 -2.92 -26.32
C ARG A 30 -2.84 -3.79 -27.51
N SER A 31 -1.78 -4.58 -27.32
CA SER A 31 -1.15 -5.46 -28.32
C SER A 31 -0.49 -4.77 -29.53
N ASN A 32 -0.51 -3.44 -29.61
CA ASN A 32 0.17 -2.70 -30.68
C ASN A 32 1.57 -2.27 -30.20
N PRO A 33 2.64 -2.47 -31.00
CA PRO A 33 3.95 -1.93 -30.69
C PRO A 33 3.92 -0.40 -30.80
N VAL A 34 4.20 0.30 -29.69
CA VAL A 34 4.19 1.77 -29.63
C VAL A 34 5.59 2.35 -29.56
N LYS A 35 6.58 1.56 -29.17
CA LYS A 35 7.99 1.98 -29.13
C LYS A 35 8.91 0.81 -29.34
N LYS A 36 10.02 1.06 -30.06
CA LYS A 36 11.13 0.14 -30.19
C LYS A 36 12.45 0.93 -30.03
N GLN A 37 13.31 0.47 -29.16
CA GLN A 37 14.60 1.09 -28.90
C GLN A 37 15.68 0.01 -28.78
N ARG A 38 16.82 0.22 -29.43
CA ARG A 38 18.00 -0.65 -29.34
C ARG A 38 19.19 0.17 -28.90
N PHE A 39 20.02 -0.39 -28.03
CA PHE A 39 21.20 0.28 -27.48
C PHE A 39 22.24 -0.72 -27.02
N SER A 40 23.51 -0.28 -26.97
CA SER A 40 24.61 -1.07 -26.46
C SER A 40 24.55 -1.23 -24.97
N LEU A 41 24.96 -2.39 -24.46
CA LEU A 41 25.12 -2.66 -23.04
C LEU A 41 26.50 -2.18 -22.56
N ASP A 42 26.52 -1.50 -21.41
CA ASP A 42 27.74 -1.02 -20.77
C ASP A 42 28.08 -1.92 -19.57
N GLY A 43 28.78 -3.02 -19.85
CA GLY A 43 29.16 -3.99 -18.82
C GLY A 43 28.00 -4.79 -18.23
N LEU A 44 28.10 -5.12 -16.94
CA LEU A 44 27.13 -5.96 -16.24
C LEU A 44 25.86 -5.21 -15.82
N HIS A 45 25.89 -3.88 -15.75
CA HIS A 45 24.81 -3.02 -15.31
C HIS A 45 24.61 -1.88 -16.29
N THR A 46 23.51 -1.88 -17.02
CA THR A 46 23.16 -0.82 -17.97
C THR A 46 21.87 -0.16 -17.58
N ARG A 47 21.91 1.13 -17.29
CA ARG A 47 20.69 1.95 -17.07
C ARG A 47 20.13 2.39 -18.41
N TYR A 48 18.82 2.40 -18.51
CA TYR A 48 18.10 2.85 -19.70
C TYR A 48 16.95 3.77 -19.36
N THR A 49 16.56 4.60 -20.33
CA THR A 49 15.32 5.37 -20.32
C THR A 49 14.68 5.24 -21.70
N VAL A 50 13.37 4.94 -21.71
CA VAL A 50 12.55 4.85 -22.93
C VAL A 50 11.49 5.94 -22.85
N ARG A 51 11.49 6.84 -23.83
CA ARG A 51 10.46 7.88 -23.96
C ARG A 51 9.33 7.39 -24.86
N LEU A 52 8.10 7.61 -24.41
CA LEU A 52 6.87 7.25 -25.12
C LEU A 52 6.19 8.49 -25.69
N MET A 53 6.98 9.39 -26.26
CA MET A 53 6.54 10.73 -26.73
C MET A 53 5.40 10.71 -27.74
N GLU A 54 5.23 9.62 -28.46
CA GLU A 54 4.14 9.41 -29.41
C GLU A 54 2.77 9.36 -28.71
N LEU A 55 2.76 9.14 -27.38
CA LEU A 55 1.56 9.10 -26.55
C LEU A 55 1.35 10.38 -25.74
N ASP A 56 2.31 11.31 -25.77
CA ASP A 56 2.53 12.38 -24.79
C ASP A 56 1.48 13.50 -24.84
N PHE A 57 0.80 13.72 -25.93
CA PHE A 57 0.01 14.93 -26.08
C PHE A 57 -1.48 14.72 -26.31
N VAL A 58 -1.93 13.48 -26.38
CA VAL A 58 -3.24 13.23 -26.96
C VAL A 58 -4.25 12.75 -25.94
N ASP A 59 -3.82 12.04 -24.89
CA ASP A 59 -4.81 11.41 -24.03
C ASP A 59 -4.19 10.81 -22.76
N GLU A 60 -4.58 11.32 -21.58
CA GLU A 60 -4.29 10.70 -20.27
C GLU A 60 -4.96 9.32 -20.12
N SER A 61 -5.73 8.87 -21.12
CA SER A 61 -6.44 7.59 -21.13
C SER A 61 -5.55 6.37 -21.04
N PHE A 62 -4.24 6.49 -21.25
CA PHE A 62 -3.29 5.39 -21.08
C PHE A 62 -2.64 5.31 -19.69
N TYR A 63 -2.91 6.27 -18.80
CA TYR A 63 -2.43 6.21 -17.41
C TYR A 63 -3.12 5.08 -16.65
N TRP A 64 -2.36 4.49 -15.74
CA TRP A 64 -2.91 3.50 -14.82
C TRP A 64 -3.59 4.20 -13.64
N THR A 65 -4.85 3.86 -13.42
CA THR A 65 -5.64 4.26 -12.23
C THR A 65 -6.50 3.09 -11.76
N PRO A 66 -7.08 3.13 -10.54
CA PRO A 66 -8.04 2.13 -10.09
C PRO A 66 -9.25 1.96 -11.00
N GLU A 67 -9.69 3.03 -11.67
CA GLU A 67 -10.83 3.04 -12.60
C GLU A 67 -10.42 2.59 -14.00
N HIS A 68 -9.19 2.87 -14.40
CA HIS A 68 -8.63 2.58 -15.73
C HIS A 68 -7.26 1.91 -15.60
N PRO A 69 -7.20 0.59 -15.31
CA PRO A 69 -5.94 -0.12 -15.06
C PRO A 69 -5.18 -0.42 -16.36
N ASN A 70 -4.79 0.63 -17.07
CA ASN A 70 -4.05 0.52 -18.32
C ASN A 70 -2.63 0.03 -18.09
N LEU A 71 -2.24 -1.03 -18.80
CA LEU A 71 -0.91 -1.64 -18.70
C LEU A 71 -0.20 -1.63 -20.06
N PHE A 72 1.07 -1.31 -20.01
CA PHE A 72 2.02 -1.52 -21.10
C PHE A 72 2.72 -2.85 -20.89
N TYR A 73 2.99 -3.56 -21.98
CA TYR A 73 3.78 -4.79 -22.01
C TYR A 73 5.13 -4.51 -22.67
N VAL A 74 6.18 -5.14 -22.19
CA VAL A 74 7.54 -4.87 -22.62
C VAL A 74 8.27 -6.16 -22.88
N ASP A 75 8.84 -6.30 -24.09
CA ASP A 75 9.82 -7.32 -24.41
C ASP A 75 11.23 -6.73 -24.29
N PHE A 76 12.06 -7.41 -23.54
CA PHE A 76 13.51 -7.20 -23.48
C PHE A 76 14.20 -8.31 -24.25
N ARG A 77 15.00 -7.97 -25.26
CA ARG A 77 15.78 -8.93 -26.05
C ARG A 77 17.24 -8.58 -25.96
N LEU A 78 18.07 -9.56 -25.59
CA LEU A 78 19.51 -9.40 -25.50
C LEU A 78 20.20 -10.04 -26.71
N TYR A 79 21.22 -9.38 -27.22
CA TYR A 79 21.96 -9.81 -28.38
C TYR A 79 23.49 -9.91 -28.08
N LYS A 80 24.14 -10.85 -28.76
CA LYS A 80 25.60 -11.01 -28.81
C LYS A 80 26.06 -11.16 -30.27
N GLY A 81 26.86 -10.22 -30.75
CA GLY A 81 27.30 -10.23 -32.15
C GLY A 81 26.15 -10.25 -33.17
N GLY A 82 25.04 -9.55 -32.85
CA GLY A 82 23.83 -9.49 -33.67
C GLY A 82 22.88 -10.70 -33.54
N LYS A 83 23.25 -11.75 -32.80
CA LYS A 83 22.40 -12.92 -32.57
C LYS A 83 21.66 -12.76 -31.21
N ARG A 84 20.33 -12.99 -31.17
CA ARG A 84 19.54 -12.99 -29.94
C ARG A 84 19.98 -14.15 -29.03
N VAL A 85 20.32 -13.84 -27.78
CA VAL A 85 20.84 -14.78 -26.77
C VAL A 85 19.88 -14.95 -25.59
N ASP A 86 19.04 -13.95 -25.31
CA ASP A 86 18.07 -14.02 -24.21
C ASP A 86 16.84 -13.13 -24.48
N GLU A 87 15.72 -13.42 -23.80
CA GLU A 87 14.50 -12.64 -23.89
C GLU A 87 13.73 -12.69 -22.55
N ALA A 88 13.22 -11.55 -22.13
CA ALA A 88 12.38 -11.42 -20.94
C ALA A 88 11.15 -10.56 -21.25
N HIS A 89 10.04 -10.86 -20.58
CA HIS A 89 8.79 -10.12 -20.71
C HIS A 89 8.40 -9.53 -19.36
N THR A 90 7.89 -8.30 -19.41
CA THR A 90 7.35 -7.62 -18.22
C THR A 90 6.21 -6.69 -18.61
N ARG A 91 5.63 -6.04 -17.62
CA ARG A 91 4.60 -5.02 -17.84
C ARG A 91 4.74 -3.90 -16.80
N PHE A 92 4.15 -2.76 -17.08
CA PHE A 92 4.04 -1.66 -16.12
C PHE A 92 2.81 -0.80 -16.45
N GLY A 93 2.29 -0.08 -15.44
CA GLY A 93 1.34 1.00 -15.65
C GLY A 93 2.06 2.35 -15.60
N MET A 94 1.72 3.24 -16.51
CA MET A 94 2.19 4.61 -16.46
C MET A 94 1.47 5.32 -15.34
N ARG A 95 2.14 5.53 -14.20
CA ARG A 95 1.56 6.20 -13.03
C ARG A 95 2.61 6.89 -12.18
N LYS A 96 2.17 7.95 -11.49
CA LYS A 96 2.92 8.71 -10.50
C LYS A 96 2.09 8.83 -9.23
N ILE A 97 2.68 8.53 -8.07
CA ILE A 97 2.13 8.90 -6.76
C ILE A 97 3.00 10.02 -6.18
N SER A 98 2.38 11.06 -5.66
CA SER A 98 3.10 12.23 -5.13
C SER A 98 2.28 12.93 -4.06
N VAL A 99 2.91 13.83 -3.34
CA VAL A 99 2.23 14.84 -2.50
C VAL A 99 2.40 16.19 -3.19
N ASP A 100 1.32 16.92 -3.38
CA ASP A 100 1.35 18.23 -4.03
C ASP A 100 1.79 19.36 -3.04
N ALA A 101 1.86 20.59 -3.53
CA ALA A 101 2.26 21.74 -2.72
C ALA A 101 1.28 22.08 -1.57
N ASP A 102 0.05 21.61 -1.66
CA ASP A 102 -0.99 21.76 -0.64
C ASP A 102 -0.98 20.59 0.38
N GLY A 103 0.01 19.68 0.28
CA GLY A 103 0.11 18.49 1.12
C GLY A 103 -0.91 17.40 0.76
N GLN A 104 -1.45 17.39 -0.47
CA GLN A 104 -2.45 16.40 -0.89
C GLN A 104 -1.82 15.24 -1.64
N ILE A 105 -2.25 14.02 -1.33
CA ILE A 105 -1.83 12.83 -2.09
C ILE A 105 -2.48 12.86 -3.48
N CYS A 106 -1.66 12.71 -4.50
CA CYS A 106 -2.07 12.71 -5.89
C CYS A 106 -1.64 11.43 -6.61
N LEU A 107 -2.52 10.87 -7.42
CA LEU A 107 -2.21 9.86 -8.43
C LEU A 107 -2.27 10.54 -9.81
N ASN A 108 -1.18 10.50 -10.56
CA ASN A 108 -1.06 11.14 -11.87
C ASN A 108 -1.41 12.64 -11.83
N ASN A 109 -0.94 13.33 -10.79
CA ASN A 109 -1.19 14.75 -10.52
C ASN A 109 -2.67 15.11 -10.20
N VAL A 110 -3.55 14.12 -10.00
CA VAL A 110 -4.95 14.29 -9.57
C VAL A 110 -5.11 13.81 -8.13
N ARG A 111 -5.79 14.60 -7.30
CA ARG A 111 -6.02 14.25 -5.89
C ARG A 111 -6.68 12.88 -5.76
N LEU A 112 -6.08 12.06 -4.91
CA LEU A 112 -6.51 10.68 -4.66
C LEU A 112 -7.02 10.56 -3.22
N TYR A 113 -8.29 10.16 -3.05
CA TYR A 113 -8.81 9.73 -1.75
C TYR A 113 -8.69 8.21 -1.63
N GLN A 114 -7.91 7.74 -0.65
CA GLN A 114 -7.65 6.32 -0.46
C GLN A 114 -8.71 5.69 0.44
N ARG A 115 -9.44 4.69 -0.08
CA ARG A 115 -10.39 3.86 0.65
C ARG A 115 -9.81 2.47 0.76
N LEU A 116 -8.96 2.25 1.76
CA LEU A 116 -8.24 0.99 1.91
C LEU A 116 -8.96 0.05 2.87
N ILE A 117 -8.72 -1.24 2.68
CA ILE A 117 -9.05 -2.31 3.62
C ILE A 117 -7.77 -2.92 4.16
N LEU A 118 -7.70 -3.19 5.46
CA LEU A 118 -6.62 -3.96 6.06
C LEU A 118 -6.80 -5.44 5.73
N ASP A 119 -5.75 -6.07 5.23
CA ASP A 119 -5.76 -7.48 4.86
C ASP A 119 -4.51 -8.19 5.39
N GLN A 120 -4.69 -9.07 6.36
CA GLN A 120 -3.61 -9.86 6.94
C GLN A 120 -3.20 -11.06 6.06
N GLY A 121 -4.03 -11.44 5.07
CA GLY A 121 -3.74 -12.54 4.16
C GLY A 121 -3.67 -13.89 4.85
N TYR A 122 -4.71 -14.25 5.63
CA TYR A 122 -4.88 -15.54 6.26
C TYR A 122 -5.99 -16.37 5.60
N TRP A 123 -5.75 -17.66 5.50
CA TRP A 123 -6.73 -18.64 5.00
C TRP A 123 -6.91 -19.77 6.02
N LYS A 124 -8.13 -20.25 6.14
CA LYS A 124 -8.49 -21.27 7.14
C LYS A 124 -7.68 -22.55 6.98
N GLU A 125 -7.43 -22.97 5.75
CA GLU A 125 -6.80 -24.24 5.42
C GLU A 125 -5.27 -24.16 5.36
N SER A 126 -4.72 -23.02 5.03
CA SER A 126 -3.29 -22.87 4.69
C SER A 126 -2.54 -21.79 5.50
N GLY A 127 -3.21 -21.16 6.47
CA GLY A 127 -2.61 -20.14 7.31
C GLY A 127 -2.24 -18.88 6.49
N ILE A 128 -1.00 -18.48 6.52
CA ILE A 128 -0.52 -17.27 5.82
C ILE A 128 -0.20 -17.50 4.33
N THR A 129 -0.29 -18.73 3.84
CA THR A 129 -0.02 -19.06 2.43
C THR A 129 -1.34 -19.05 1.65
N PRO A 130 -1.46 -18.31 0.54
CA PRO A 130 -2.67 -18.34 -0.26
C PRO A 130 -2.89 -19.74 -0.85
N PRO A 131 -4.13 -20.27 -0.85
CA PRO A 131 -4.41 -21.58 -1.40
C PRO A 131 -4.25 -21.64 -2.92
N SER A 132 -4.39 -20.51 -3.61
CA SER A 132 -4.14 -20.35 -5.05
C SER A 132 -4.01 -18.88 -5.42
N ALA A 133 -3.53 -18.60 -6.64
CA ALA A 133 -3.49 -17.26 -7.20
C ALA A 133 -4.91 -16.66 -7.36
N GLU A 134 -5.90 -17.48 -7.70
CA GLU A 134 -7.31 -17.08 -7.84
C GLU A 134 -7.92 -16.64 -6.50
N ALA A 135 -7.47 -17.22 -5.38
CA ALA A 135 -7.91 -16.80 -4.05
C ALA A 135 -7.49 -15.35 -3.77
N LEU A 136 -6.28 -14.96 -4.14
CA LEU A 136 -5.79 -13.58 -4.04
C LEU A 136 -6.58 -12.62 -4.93
N LYS A 137 -6.87 -13.04 -6.16
CA LYS A 137 -7.74 -12.28 -7.07
C LYS A 137 -9.12 -12.05 -6.47
N LYS A 138 -9.68 -13.10 -5.85
CA LYS A 138 -11.00 -13.05 -5.21
C LYS A 138 -11.05 -12.04 -4.05
N ASP A 139 -10.00 -11.96 -3.23
CA ASP A 139 -9.92 -11.00 -2.13
C ASP A 139 -9.95 -9.55 -2.67
N ILE A 140 -9.28 -9.28 -3.79
CA ILE A 140 -9.34 -7.97 -4.47
C ILE A 140 -10.76 -7.69 -5.01
N GLU A 141 -11.38 -8.64 -5.71
CA GLU A 141 -12.73 -8.50 -6.26
C GLU A 141 -13.75 -8.22 -5.17
N LEU A 142 -13.69 -8.94 -4.04
CA LEU A 142 -14.57 -8.73 -2.90
C LEU A 142 -14.35 -7.36 -2.24
N SER A 143 -13.10 -6.94 -2.09
CA SER A 143 -12.76 -5.61 -1.54
C SER A 143 -13.35 -4.50 -2.44
N LYS A 144 -13.19 -4.60 -3.75
CA LYS A 144 -13.78 -3.64 -4.71
C LYS A 144 -15.31 -3.67 -4.70
N ALA A 145 -15.92 -4.86 -4.55
CA ALA A 145 -17.38 -4.99 -4.44
C ALA A 145 -17.94 -4.28 -3.18
N MET A 146 -17.14 -4.11 -2.13
CA MET A 146 -17.47 -3.37 -0.91
C MET A 146 -17.06 -1.88 -0.96
N GLY A 147 -16.55 -1.37 -2.10
CA GLY A 147 -16.25 0.06 -2.31
C GLY A 147 -14.82 0.48 -2.00
N TYR A 148 -13.94 -0.43 -1.66
CA TYR A 148 -12.53 -0.14 -1.44
C TYR A 148 -11.78 -0.02 -2.76
N ASN A 149 -10.81 0.90 -2.84
CA ASN A 149 -9.95 1.08 -4.01
C ASN A 149 -8.53 0.59 -3.79
N GLY A 150 -8.24 0.00 -2.63
CA GLY A 150 -6.94 -0.56 -2.31
C GLY A 150 -6.94 -1.34 -0.99
N ALA A 151 -5.80 -1.97 -0.70
CA ALA A 151 -5.55 -2.65 0.56
C ALA A 151 -4.18 -2.30 1.13
N ARG A 152 -4.12 -2.27 2.45
CA ARG A 152 -2.88 -2.36 3.21
C ARG A 152 -2.67 -3.82 3.58
N LYS A 153 -1.63 -4.46 3.02
CA LYS A 153 -1.24 -5.83 3.39
C LYS A 153 -0.52 -5.77 4.72
N HIS A 154 -1.24 -6.15 5.78
CA HIS A 154 -0.80 -5.92 7.15
C HIS A 154 0.31 -6.88 7.57
N GLN A 155 1.47 -6.32 7.92
CA GLN A 155 2.67 -7.04 8.40
C GLN A 155 3.03 -8.23 7.51
N LYS A 156 2.86 -8.09 6.19
CA LYS A 156 3.10 -9.15 5.22
C LYS A 156 3.48 -8.59 3.86
N PHE A 157 4.56 -9.09 3.29
CA PHE A 157 4.77 -9.02 1.85
C PHE A 157 4.03 -10.20 1.22
N GLU A 158 2.98 -9.91 0.46
CA GLU A 158 2.11 -10.95 -0.10
C GLU A 158 2.76 -11.63 -1.30
N ASP A 159 2.21 -12.79 -1.69
CA ASP A 159 2.60 -13.47 -2.91
C ASP A 159 2.53 -12.52 -4.11
N PRO A 160 3.51 -12.55 -5.05
CA PRO A 160 3.54 -11.68 -6.22
C PRO A 160 2.28 -11.68 -7.07
N TYR A 161 1.50 -12.76 -7.08
CA TYR A 161 0.21 -12.82 -7.77
C TYR A 161 -0.83 -11.84 -7.21
N PHE A 162 -0.75 -11.47 -5.92
CA PHE A 162 -1.62 -10.43 -5.37
C PHE A 162 -1.39 -9.09 -6.07
N TYR A 163 -0.14 -8.67 -6.16
CA TYR A 163 0.23 -7.41 -6.83
C TYR A 163 -0.04 -7.48 -8.34
N TYR A 164 0.17 -8.66 -8.95
CA TYR A 164 -0.17 -8.90 -10.35
C TYR A 164 -1.65 -8.65 -10.62
N TYR A 165 -2.56 -9.24 -9.83
CA TYR A 165 -4.00 -9.01 -9.99
C TYR A 165 -4.43 -7.61 -9.57
N ALA A 166 -3.77 -7.01 -8.59
CA ALA A 166 -4.01 -5.62 -8.21
C ALA A 166 -3.73 -4.65 -9.37
N GLU A 167 -2.69 -4.90 -10.15
CA GLU A 167 -2.41 -4.15 -11.38
C GLU A 167 -3.51 -4.32 -12.43
N GLU A 168 -3.94 -5.57 -12.67
CA GLU A 168 -4.96 -5.86 -13.70
C GLU A 168 -6.35 -5.35 -13.33
N LEU A 169 -6.69 -5.42 -12.07
CA LEU A 169 -8.01 -5.04 -11.57
C LEU A 169 -8.11 -3.56 -11.15
N GLY A 170 -7.00 -2.81 -11.17
CA GLY A 170 -6.98 -1.44 -10.69
C GLY A 170 -7.22 -1.38 -9.17
N PHE A 171 -6.26 -1.84 -8.38
CA PHE A 171 -6.36 -1.88 -6.94
C PHE A 171 -5.05 -1.38 -6.30
N LEU A 172 -5.12 -0.35 -5.48
CA LEU A 172 -3.96 0.24 -4.82
C LEU A 172 -3.43 -0.70 -3.74
N THR A 173 -2.12 -0.80 -3.59
CA THR A 173 -1.54 -1.64 -2.55
C THR A 173 -0.52 -0.88 -1.70
N TRP A 174 -0.58 -1.08 -0.39
CA TRP A 174 0.47 -0.75 0.55
C TRP A 174 1.23 -2.02 0.89
N CYS A 175 2.56 -1.96 0.77
CA CYS A 175 3.46 -3.07 1.04
C CYS A 175 4.10 -2.87 2.41
N GLU A 176 3.89 -3.82 3.32
CA GLU A 176 4.30 -3.71 4.71
C GLU A 176 5.30 -4.80 5.10
N MET A 177 6.27 -4.42 5.92
CA MET A 177 7.28 -5.31 6.50
C MET A 177 6.68 -6.10 7.67
N PRO A 178 6.85 -7.42 7.74
CA PRO A 178 6.60 -8.16 8.98
C PRO A 178 7.43 -7.60 10.14
N SER A 179 6.80 -7.33 11.27
CA SER A 179 7.50 -6.72 12.41
C SER A 179 8.34 -7.72 13.19
N ALA A 180 9.49 -7.28 13.70
CA ALA A 180 10.22 -7.98 14.76
C ALA A 180 9.50 -7.83 16.12
N TYR A 181 9.87 -8.67 17.10
CA TYR A 181 9.36 -8.55 18.46
C TYR A 181 10.25 -7.71 19.37
N ASN A 182 11.56 -7.71 19.13
CA ASN A 182 12.56 -7.07 19.96
C ASN A 182 13.40 -6.08 19.16
N PHE A 183 14.19 -5.27 19.88
CA PHE A 183 15.17 -4.37 19.31
C PHE A 183 16.55 -4.78 19.81
N ASN A 184 17.36 -5.36 18.92
CA ASN A 184 18.75 -5.74 19.15
C ASN A 184 19.51 -5.77 17.82
N ALA A 185 20.81 -5.95 17.85
CA ALA A 185 21.66 -5.89 16.66
C ALA A 185 21.29 -6.95 15.60
N ASP A 186 20.92 -8.14 16.02
CA ASP A 186 20.58 -9.24 15.11
C ASP A 186 19.26 -8.97 14.39
N GLU A 187 18.24 -8.49 15.12
CA GLU A 187 16.95 -8.13 14.52
C GLU A 187 17.04 -6.90 13.63
N VAL A 188 17.82 -5.88 14.00
CA VAL A 188 18.10 -4.72 13.14
C VAL A 188 18.74 -5.18 11.82
N ALA A 189 19.73 -6.09 11.88
CA ALA A 189 20.38 -6.62 10.68
C ALA A 189 19.40 -7.44 9.82
N ALA A 190 18.60 -8.31 10.45
CA ALA A 190 17.63 -9.16 9.75
C ALA A 190 16.54 -8.32 9.05
N ILE A 191 15.90 -7.39 9.76
CA ILE A 191 14.89 -6.48 9.20
C ILE A 191 15.46 -5.65 8.07
N THR A 192 16.64 -5.08 8.24
CA THR A 192 17.27 -4.25 7.19
C THR A 192 17.52 -5.05 5.92
N LYS A 193 18.01 -6.27 6.04
CA LYS A 193 18.26 -7.17 4.91
C LYS A 193 16.98 -7.58 4.22
N GLU A 194 16.00 -8.09 4.96
CA GLU A 194 14.74 -8.56 4.42
C GLU A 194 13.95 -7.43 3.76
N TRP A 195 13.96 -6.23 4.36
CA TRP A 195 13.32 -5.06 3.78
C TRP A 195 13.91 -4.67 2.42
N GLN A 196 15.23 -4.75 2.25
CA GLN A 196 15.87 -4.52 0.94
C GLN A 196 15.44 -5.56 -0.10
N GLU A 197 15.30 -6.83 0.29
CA GLU A 197 14.83 -7.91 -0.58
C GLU A 197 13.37 -7.69 -0.99
N ILE A 198 12.50 -7.30 -0.06
CA ILE A 198 11.10 -6.93 -0.33
C ILE A 198 11.03 -5.74 -1.30
N LEU A 199 11.75 -4.65 -1.03
CA LEU A 199 11.78 -3.46 -1.89
C LEU A 199 12.26 -3.78 -3.30
N ALA A 200 13.24 -4.66 -3.46
CA ALA A 200 13.77 -5.06 -4.77
C ALA A 200 12.69 -5.72 -5.64
N VAL A 201 11.73 -6.42 -5.04
CA VAL A 201 10.59 -7.04 -5.73
C VAL A 201 9.42 -6.08 -5.83
N ALA A 202 9.00 -5.46 -4.72
CA ALA A 202 7.80 -4.64 -4.62
C ALA A 202 7.82 -3.40 -5.53
N ARG A 203 9.00 -2.81 -5.75
CA ARG A 203 9.18 -1.64 -6.64
C ARG A 203 8.81 -1.90 -8.11
N ASN A 204 8.70 -3.17 -8.53
CA ASN A 204 8.32 -3.52 -9.89
C ASN A 204 6.81 -3.52 -10.11
N PHE A 205 6.01 -3.47 -9.05
CA PHE A 205 4.55 -3.49 -9.15
C PHE A 205 3.96 -2.08 -9.22
N THR A 206 3.19 -1.83 -10.27
CA THR A 206 2.48 -0.55 -10.48
C THR A 206 1.49 -0.26 -9.36
N SER A 207 0.79 -1.29 -8.87
CA SER A 207 -0.23 -1.17 -7.81
C SER A 207 0.33 -0.70 -6.48
N THR A 208 1.60 -0.95 -6.18
CA THR A 208 2.25 -0.53 -4.93
C THR A 208 2.47 0.98 -4.95
N ILE A 209 1.83 1.70 -4.02
CA ILE A 209 1.90 3.17 -3.91
C ILE A 209 2.53 3.64 -2.60
N CYS A 210 2.59 2.78 -1.60
CA CYS A 210 3.14 3.10 -0.28
C CYS A 210 3.88 1.91 0.33
N TYR A 211 4.92 2.21 1.08
CA TYR A 211 5.71 1.27 1.87
C TYR A 211 5.55 1.54 3.36
N VAL A 212 5.46 0.47 4.15
CA VAL A 212 5.31 0.53 5.61
C VAL A 212 6.39 -0.33 6.26
N PRO A 213 7.54 0.24 6.64
CA PRO A 213 8.63 -0.52 7.25
C PRO A 213 8.38 -0.93 8.70
N LEU A 214 7.55 -0.20 9.43
CA LEU A 214 7.19 -0.48 10.84
C LEU A 214 5.70 -0.24 11.06
N ASN A 215 5.09 -1.06 11.90
CA ASN A 215 3.70 -0.94 12.35
C ASN A 215 3.63 -0.90 13.86
N GLU A 216 2.89 0.08 14.43
CA GLU A 216 2.52 0.16 15.85
C GLU A 216 3.71 0.02 16.84
N SER A 217 4.87 0.46 16.42
CA SER A 217 6.12 0.36 17.20
C SER A 217 6.53 -1.09 17.53
N TRP A 218 6.00 -2.10 16.83
CA TRP A 218 6.49 -3.46 16.95
C TRP A 218 7.96 -3.54 16.55
N GLY A 219 8.77 -4.23 17.35
CA GLY A 219 10.23 -4.30 17.19
C GLY A 219 10.99 -3.05 17.66
N VAL A 220 10.29 -1.92 17.88
CA VAL A 220 10.86 -0.64 18.34
C VAL A 220 10.04 -0.05 19.50
N ARG A 221 9.69 -0.86 20.47
CA ARG A 221 8.72 -0.54 21.55
C ARG A 221 9.06 0.66 22.43
N LYS A 222 10.28 1.17 22.35
CA LYS A 222 10.74 2.38 23.06
C LYS A 222 10.94 3.57 22.14
N ILE A 223 10.48 3.50 20.89
CA ILE A 223 10.66 4.55 19.88
C ILE A 223 10.18 5.92 20.37
N LEU A 224 9.19 5.95 21.24
CA LEU A 224 8.69 7.19 21.85
C LEU A 224 9.81 8.04 22.48
N VAL A 225 10.83 7.41 23.09
CA VAL A 225 11.87 8.06 23.93
C VAL A 225 13.30 7.62 23.61
N ASP A 226 13.50 6.60 22.80
CA ASP A 226 14.81 5.98 22.55
C ASP A 226 15.34 6.42 21.19
N ASP A 227 16.39 7.23 21.21
CA ASP A 227 17.03 7.80 20.00
C ASP A 227 17.53 6.70 19.06
N ALA A 228 18.01 5.55 19.57
CA ALA A 228 18.48 4.47 18.71
C ALA A 228 17.33 3.85 17.91
N GLN A 229 16.15 3.68 18.52
CA GLN A 229 14.97 3.16 17.85
C GLN A 229 14.37 4.18 16.88
N GLN A 230 14.35 5.47 17.24
CA GLN A 230 13.98 6.54 16.31
C GLN A 230 14.92 6.60 15.12
N ASN A 231 16.23 6.48 15.33
CA ASN A 231 17.22 6.46 14.26
C ASN A 231 17.10 5.22 13.37
N PHE A 232 16.69 4.09 13.92
CA PHE A 232 16.40 2.91 13.11
C PHE A 232 15.18 3.12 12.19
N ALA A 233 14.11 3.70 12.71
CA ALA A 233 12.95 4.05 11.88
C ALA A 233 13.31 5.05 10.77
N ARG A 234 14.10 6.10 11.07
CA ARG A 234 14.65 7.03 10.06
C ARG A 234 15.52 6.31 9.03
N THR A 235 16.34 5.35 9.47
CA THR A 235 17.20 4.54 8.58
C THR A 235 16.36 3.75 7.59
N LEU A 236 15.31 3.07 8.05
CA LEU A 236 14.41 2.33 7.18
C LEU A 236 13.68 3.24 6.18
N TYR A 237 13.25 4.42 6.61
CA TYR A 237 12.67 5.43 5.71
C TYR A 237 13.66 5.84 4.62
N TYR A 238 14.86 6.30 4.98
CA TYR A 238 15.85 6.76 3.99
C TYR A 238 16.38 5.63 3.11
N LEU A 239 16.50 4.41 3.64
CA LEU A 239 16.82 3.23 2.87
C LEU A 239 15.75 2.97 1.79
N THR A 240 14.48 3.05 2.18
CA THR A 240 13.34 2.88 1.25
C THR A 240 13.38 3.94 0.15
N LYS A 241 13.53 5.22 0.50
CA LYS A 241 13.64 6.33 -0.46
C LYS A 241 14.90 6.23 -1.35
N THR A 242 15.96 5.60 -0.87
CA THR A 242 17.18 5.35 -1.68
C THR A 242 16.94 4.26 -2.73
N VAL A 243 16.22 3.20 -2.37
CA VAL A 243 15.91 2.08 -3.28
C VAL A 243 14.80 2.46 -4.25
N ASP A 244 13.77 3.15 -3.75
CA ASP A 244 12.62 3.59 -4.55
C ASP A 244 12.08 4.94 -4.06
N PRO A 245 12.52 6.05 -4.68
CA PRO A 245 12.02 7.39 -4.34
C PRO A 245 10.62 7.70 -4.88
N SER A 246 10.05 6.82 -5.73
CA SER A 246 8.83 7.07 -6.50
C SER A 246 7.54 6.73 -5.76
N ARG A 247 7.62 6.27 -4.51
CA ARG A 247 6.48 5.87 -3.69
C ARG A 247 6.52 6.54 -2.33
N LEU A 248 5.35 6.61 -1.68
CA LEU A 248 5.21 7.14 -0.34
C LEU A 248 5.69 6.12 0.71
N VAL A 249 6.04 6.61 1.88
CA VAL A 249 6.46 5.79 3.02
C VAL A 249 5.71 6.25 4.27
N SER A 250 5.02 5.33 4.93
CA SER A 250 4.53 5.47 6.29
C SER A 250 5.59 4.88 7.23
N GLY A 251 6.36 5.73 7.92
CA GLY A 251 7.60 5.33 8.62
C GLY A 251 7.39 4.40 9.81
N ASN A 252 6.34 4.66 10.60
CA ASN A 252 5.82 3.80 11.67
C ASN A 252 4.30 3.99 11.71
N ASP A 253 3.57 3.04 11.19
CA ASP A 253 2.13 3.19 10.96
C ASP A 253 1.37 3.17 12.30
N GLY A 254 0.51 4.18 12.53
CA GLY A 254 -0.42 4.24 13.65
C GLY A 254 -0.13 5.28 14.72
N TRP A 255 1.03 5.27 15.34
CA TRP A 255 1.42 6.18 16.43
C TRP A 255 2.94 6.25 16.61
N GLU A 256 3.37 7.12 17.58
CA GLU A 256 4.78 7.32 17.90
C GLU A 256 5.64 7.58 16.65
N ASN A 257 5.03 8.35 15.71
CA ASN A 257 5.64 8.62 14.41
C ASN A 257 6.96 9.39 14.58
N PRO A 258 8.06 8.94 13.96
CA PRO A 258 9.24 9.78 13.80
C PRO A 258 8.97 10.88 12.77
N ASP A 259 9.89 11.84 12.68
CA ASP A 259 9.85 12.93 11.70
C ASP A 259 10.10 12.46 10.24
N ALA A 260 10.76 11.31 10.05
CA ALA A 260 11.01 10.74 8.72
C ALA A 260 9.83 9.86 8.27
N THR A 261 8.82 10.49 7.69
CA THR A 261 7.64 9.84 7.11
C THR A 261 7.03 10.74 6.04
N ASP A 262 6.49 10.15 4.97
CA ASP A 262 5.74 10.91 3.94
C ASP A 262 4.24 11.03 4.32
N ILE A 263 3.75 10.18 5.23
CA ILE A 263 2.34 10.11 5.66
C ILE A 263 2.30 10.10 7.19
N LEU A 264 1.42 10.92 7.78
CA LEU A 264 1.06 10.77 9.18
C LEU A 264 -0.09 9.77 9.29
N ALA A 265 0.23 8.55 9.70
CA ALA A 265 -0.70 7.45 9.90
C ALA A 265 -1.27 7.47 11.32
N ILE A 266 -2.57 7.20 11.44
CA ILE A 266 -3.28 7.19 12.72
C ILE A 266 -4.08 5.90 12.84
N HIS A 267 -3.97 5.21 14.01
CA HIS A 267 -4.86 4.15 14.41
C HIS A 267 -5.81 4.65 15.50
N ASP A 268 -7.11 4.59 15.23
CA ASP A 268 -8.13 4.97 16.21
C ASP A 268 -9.37 4.08 16.11
N TYR A 269 -9.53 3.21 17.08
CA TYR A 269 -10.68 2.32 17.21
C TYR A 269 -11.80 2.92 18.07
N ALA A 270 -12.05 4.23 17.93
CA ALA A 270 -13.16 4.89 18.61
C ALA A 270 -14.50 4.22 18.28
N TYR A 271 -15.40 4.17 19.26
CA TYR A 271 -16.72 3.59 19.08
C TYR A 271 -17.59 4.37 18.08
N ASP A 272 -17.44 5.70 18.06
CA ASP A 272 -18.11 6.61 17.15
C ASP A 272 -17.18 7.74 16.72
N SER A 273 -17.55 8.44 15.67
CA SER A 273 -16.77 9.50 15.05
C SER A 273 -17.17 10.93 15.45
N SER A 274 -18.06 11.08 16.42
CA SER A 274 -18.67 12.38 16.78
C SER A 274 -17.66 13.49 17.12
N ARG A 275 -16.45 13.12 17.50
CA ARG A 275 -15.37 14.05 17.87
C ARG A 275 -14.21 14.09 16.86
N PHE A 276 -14.31 13.42 15.71
CA PHE A 276 -13.17 13.32 14.78
C PHE A 276 -12.79 14.69 14.19
N GLU A 277 -13.75 15.52 13.83
CA GLU A 277 -13.49 16.86 13.31
C GLU A 277 -12.73 17.74 14.32
N GLU A 278 -13.12 17.71 15.60
CA GLU A 278 -12.44 18.46 16.68
C GLU A 278 -11.07 17.83 17.02
N LYS A 279 -11.03 16.51 17.13
CA LYS A 279 -9.86 15.75 17.59
C LYS A 279 -8.68 15.86 16.64
N TYR A 280 -8.94 15.76 15.34
CA TYR A 280 -7.92 15.66 14.31
C TYR A 280 -7.62 17.00 13.62
N GLN A 281 -7.50 18.07 14.42
CA GLN A 281 -6.96 19.35 13.92
C GLN A 281 -5.43 19.34 14.00
N PRO A 282 -4.70 19.91 13.00
CA PRO A 282 -3.24 19.87 12.93
C PRO A 282 -2.54 20.38 14.19
N GLU A 283 -3.09 21.38 14.83
CA GLU A 283 -2.57 21.96 16.08
C GLU A 283 -2.58 20.98 17.27
N ASN A 284 -3.34 19.88 17.18
CA ASN A 284 -3.45 18.87 18.23
C ASN A 284 -2.42 17.74 18.06
N TYR A 285 -1.85 17.51 16.87
CA TYR A 285 -1.12 16.29 16.55
C TYR A 285 0.09 16.04 17.45
N ASP A 286 0.82 17.05 17.82
CA ASP A 286 2.00 16.90 18.70
C ASP A 286 1.61 16.49 20.14
N ALA A 287 0.37 16.75 20.54
CA ALA A 287 -0.18 16.44 21.87
C ALA A 287 -1.22 15.30 21.84
N LEU A 288 -1.54 14.73 20.67
CA LEU A 288 -2.61 13.75 20.51
C LEU A 288 -2.16 12.35 20.95
N TYR A 289 -3.09 11.65 21.61
CA TYR A 289 -2.92 10.27 22.09
C TYR A 289 -4.08 9.38 21.58
N PRO A 290 -4.09 9.00 20.28
CA PRO A 290 -5.04 8.00 19.80
C PRO A 290 -4.77 6.68 20.52
N GLN A 291 -5.83 5.98 20.94
CA GLN A 291 -5.74 4.72 21.68
C GLN A 291 -4.78 4.73 22.90
N GLY A 292 -4.58 5.91 23.52
CA GLY A 292 -3.66 6.08 24.65
C GLY A 292 -2.17 6.07 24.28
N ARG A 293 -1.82 6.05 22.98
CA ARG A 293 -0.45 6.13 22.47
C ARG A 293 -0.22 7.53 21.87
N LYS A 294 0.93 8.13 22.17
CA LYS A 294 1.27 9.45 21.62
C LYS A 294 1.44 9.38 20.10
N LEU A 295 0.86 10.31 19.36
CA LEU A 295 0.90 10.27 17.90
C LEU A 295 2.30 10.53 17.34
N MET A 296 3.02 11.53 17.88
CA MET A 296 4.40 11.85 17.49
C MET A 296 5.39 11.39 18.56
N ALA A 297 6.52 10.82 18.17
CA ALA A 297 7.60 10.50 19.10
C ALA A 297 8.17 11.78 19.76
N TYR A 298 8.76 11.67 20.94
CA TYR A 298 9.39 12.84 21.59
C TYR A 298 10.56 13.35 20.74
N GLY A 299 10.65 14.67 20.63
CA GLY A 299 11.63 15.33 19.77
C GLY A 299 11.25 15.39 18.29
N CYS A 300 10.12 14.79 17.90
CA CYS A 300 9.57 14.85 16.55
C CYS A 300 8.27 15.68 16.55
N ALA A 301 8.01 16.36 15.44
CA ALA A 301 6.82 17.19 15.26
C ALA A 301 6.18 16.95 13.88
N TYR A 302 4.86 17.16 13.81
CA TYR A 302 4.15 17.17 12.56
C TYR A 302 4.64 18.29 11.66
N ALA A 303 4.92 18.01 10.40
CA ALA A 303 5.50 18.96 9.44
C ALA A 303 4.64 19.13 8.17
N GLY A 304 3.32 18.85 8.25
CA GLY A 304 2.40 19.07 7.15
C GLY A 304 2.22 17.85 6.23
N GLN A 305 2.65 16.66 6.65
CA GLN A 305 2.42 15.43 5.90
C GLN A 305 0.91 15.17 5.72
N PRO A 306 0.47 14.55 4.61
CA PRO A 306 -0.89 14.06 4.46
C PRO A 306 -1.25 13.08 5.59
N VAL A 307 -2.48 13.15 6.06
CA VAL A 307 -2.97 12.39 7.21
C VAL A 307 -3.95 11.32 6.75
N LEU A 308 -3.74 10.09 7.19
CA LEU A 308 -4.67 8.98 6.94
C LEU A 308 -5.02 8.26 8.24
N LEU A 309 -6.27 7.85 8.35
CA LEU A 309 -6.74 6.94 9.41
C LEU A 309 -6.49 5.50 8.97
N THR A 310 -5.30 4.99 9.26
CA THR A 310 -4.79 3.73 8.69
C THR A 310 -5.22 2.46 9.43
N GLU A 311 -5.87 2.61 10.57
CA GLU A 311 -6.67 1.55 11.21
C GLU A 311 -7.83 2.15 11.99
N PHE A 312 -9.04 1.60 11.79
CA PHE A 312 -10.23 1.97 12.53
C PHE A 312 -11.32 0.91 12.38
N GLY A 313 -12.36 1.04 13.18
CA GLY A 313 -13.54 0.18 13.13
C GLY A 313 -13.34 -1.09 13.93
N GLY A 314 -12.90 -2.16 13.30
CA GLY A 314 -12.67 -3.45 13.97
C GLY A 314 -13.92 -4.01 14.67
N ILE A 315 -15.10 -3.79 14.09
CA ILE A 315 -16.40 -4.10 14.71
C ILE A 315 -16.69 -5.59 14.53
N ALA A 316 -16.67 -6.36 15.64
CA ALA A 316 -17.12 -7.74 15.64
C ALA A 316 -18.65 -7.87 15.73
N MET A 317 -19.21 -8.99 15.27
CA MET A 317 -20.57 -9.37 15.63
C MET A 317 -20.57 -9.97 17.04
N ARG A 318 -21.49 -9.49 17.91
CA ARG A 318 -21.52 -9.86 19.35
C ARG A 318 -21.67 -11.36 19.59
N GLY A 319 -22.41 -12.06 18.73
CA GLY A 319 -22.58 -13.52 18.79
C GLY A 319 -21.33 -14.31 18.38
N GLU A 320 -20.35 -13.69 17.72
CA GLU A 320 -19.09 -14.31 17.26
C GLU A 320 -17.94 -14.04 18.24
N ALA A 321 -17.97 -12.91 18.95
CA ALA A 321 -16.98 -12.53 19.95
C ALA A 321 -17.22 -13.27 21.29
N THR A 322 -17.09 -14.60 21.26
CA THR A 322 -17.27 -15.50 22.40
C THR A 322 -16.05 -16.42 22.54
N ASP A 323 -15.85 -17.01 23.74
CA ASP A 323 -14.84 -18.04 24.00
C ASP A 323 -13.39 -17.68 23.59
N GLY A 324 -13.00 -16.41 23.86
CA GLY A 324 -11.67 -15.92 23.51
C GLY A 324 -11.56 -15.22 22.16
N ASN A 325 -12.60 -15.25 21.35
CA ASN A 325 -12.70 -14.42 20.15
C ASN A 325 -12.99 -12.96 20.51
N TRP A 326 -12.47 -12.02 19.71
CA TRP A 326 -12.56 -10.61 20.02
C TRP A 326 -12.68 -9.71 18.78
N GLY A 327 -13.08 -8.49 19.02
CA GLY A 327 -13.00 -7.34 18.13
C GLY A 327 -12.92 -6.08 18.98
N TYR A 328 -12.75 -4.94 18.34
CA TYR A 328 -12.59 -3.68 19.07
C TYR A 328 -13.93 -3.19 19.61
N ASN A 329 -13.92 -2.64 20.83
CA ASN A 329 -15.08 -2.15 21.56
C ASN A 329 -16.17 -3.24 21.80
N THR A 330 -17.40 -2.82 22.07
CA THR A 330 -18.54 -3.73 22.12
C THR A 330 -18.99 -4.09 20.70
N GLY A 331 -19.06 -5.38 20.38
CA GLY A 331 -19.54 -5.86 19.09
C GLY A 331 -20.99 -5.43 18.79
N ALA A 332 -21.37 -5.48 17.52
CA ALA A 332 -22.73 -5.22 17.07
C ALA A 332 -23.62 -6.46 17.30
N GLY A 333 -24.87 -6.24 17.77
CA GLY A 333 -25.81 -7.33 18.02
C GLY A 333 -26.55 -7.80 16.78
N THR A 334 -26.71 -6.94 15.79
CA THR A 334 -27.36 -7.23 14.50
C THR A 334 -26.59 -6.63 13.33
N GLN A 335 -26.89 -7.09 12.11
CA GLN A 335 -26.31 -6.52 10.90
C GLN A 335 -26.69 -5.03 10.72
N GLU A 336 -27.89 -4.65 11.09
CA GLU A 336 -28.36 -3.26 11.05
C GLU A 336 -27.58 -2.37 12.01
N GLU A 337 -27.30 -2.85 13.23
CA GLU A 337 -26.46 -2.15 14.20
C GLU A 337 -25.04 -1.99 13.67
N PHE A 338 -24.47 -3.05 13.07
CA PHE A 338 -23.15 -2.97 12.42
C PHE A 338 -23.12 -1.89 11.33
N LEU A 339 -24.05 -1.96 10.38
CA LEU A 339 -24.12 -1.01 9.25
C LEU A 339 -24.33 0.43 9.73
N SER A 340 -25.14 0.62 10.80
CA SER A 340 -25.35 1.93 11.41
C SER A 340 -24.08 2.49 12.04
N ARG A 341 -23.32 1.67 12.79
CA ARG A 341 -22.03 2.08 13.36
C ARG A 341 -21.00 2.34 12.29
N TYR A 342 -20.91 1.45 11.31
CA TYR A 342 -19.99 1.62 10.18
C TYR A 342 -20.27 2.92 9.44
N ARG A 343 -21.54 3.23 9.15
CA ARG A 343 -21.96 4.51 8.56
C ARG A 343 -21.55 5.70 9.43
N ASN A 344 -21.83 5.66 10.73
CA ASN A 344 -21.44 6.72 11.64
C ASN A 344 -19.94 7.01 11.60
N LEU A 345 -19.09 5.96 11.63
CA LEU A 345 -17.63 6.11 11.52
C LEU A 345 -17.25 6.74 10.18
N MET A 346 -17.83 6.27 9.07
CA MET A 346 -17.54 6.80 7.74
C MET A 346 -17.97 8.27 7.60
N ASP A 347 -19.13 8.63 8.10
CA ASP A 347 -19.64 10.01 8.09
C ASP A 347 -18.65 10.97 8.79
N GLY A 348 -18.12 10.59 9.95
CA GLY A 348 -17.13 11.40 10.66
C GLY A 348 -15.77 11.47 9.96
N ILE A 349 -15.34 10.38 9.33
CA ILE A 349 -14.09 10.35 8.55
C ILE A 349 -14.20 11.31 7.36
N TYR A 350 -15.29 11.23 6.60
CA TYR A 350 -15.50 12.11 5.43
C TYR A 350 -15.79 13.56 5.83
N ALA A 351 -16.41 13.81 6.98
CA ALA A 351 -16.59 15.15 7.52
C ALA A 351 -15.27 15.80 7.95
N SER A 352 -14.30 15.01 8.40
CA SER A 352 -12.99 15.50 8.77
C SER A 352 -12.19 15.84 7.52
N LYS A 353 -11.91 17.14 7.32
CA LYS A 353 -11.13 17.65 6.18
C LYS A 353 -9.65 17.28 6.23
N GLN A 354 -9.20 16.69 7.33
CA GLN A 354 -7.79 16.33 7.53
C GLN A 354 -7.45 14.99 6.90
N PHE A 355 -8.40 14.03 6.86
CA PHE A 355 -8.13 12.70 6.33
C PHE A 355 -8.16 12.67 4.81
N GLN A 356 -7.06 12.22 4.21
CA GLN A 356 -6.93 12.00 2.76
C GLN A 356 -7.18 10.55 2.36
N GLY A 357 -7.64 9.76 3.29
CA GLY A 357 -7.99 8.37 3.12
C GLY A 357 -8.08 7.65 4.46
N PHE A 358 -8.49 6.40 4.36
CA PHE A 358 -8.65 5.51 5.50
C PHE A 358 -8.30 4.07 5.13
N CYS A 359 -8.09 3.23 6.18
CA CYS A 359 -7.98 1.79 6.04
C CYS A 359 -8.82 1.11 7.13
N TYR A 360 -9.91 0.44 6.74
CA TYR A 360 -10.81 -0.25 7.66
C TYR A 360 -10.23 -1.58 8.13
N THR A 361 -10.31 -1.88 9.40
CA THR A 361 -9.92 -3.16 10.01
C THR A 361 -11.16 -4.05 10.20
N GLN A 362 -11.36 -5.19 9.44
CA GLN A 362 -10.48 -5.69 8.40
C GLN A 362 -11.24 -6.49 7.33
N LEU A 363 -10.56 -7.05 6.35
CA LEU A 363 -11.19 -7.79 5.26
C LEU A 363 -11.84 -9.09 5.72
N THR A 364 -11.06 -9.97 6.37
CA THR A 364 -11.54 -11.29 6.84
C THR A 364 -11.28 -11.45 8.33
N ASP A 365 -12.04 -12.32 8.98
CA ASP A 365 -11.65 -12.81 10.30
C ASP A 365 -10.30 -13.53 10.23
N VAL A 366 -9.49 -13.35 11.28
CA VAL A 366 -8.19 -13.98 11.43
C VAL A 366 -8.12 -14.67 12.79
N GLN A 367 -8.26 -15.99 12.79
CA GLN A 367 -8.28 -16.81 14.00
C GLN A 367 -9.31 -16.28 15.02
N GLN A 368 -8.85 -15.82 16.20
CA GLN A 368 -9.71 -15.28 17.26
C GLN A 368 -10.13 -13.82 17.04
N GLU A 369 -9.58 -13.12 16.06
CA GLU A 369 -9.96 -11.76 15.72
C GLU A 369 -11.11 -11.79 14.71
N VAL A 370 -12.36 -11.62 15.20
CA VAL A 370 -13.59 -11.85 14.43
C VAL A 370 -14.27 -10.55 13.99
N ASN A 371 -13.49 -9.59 13.53
CA ASN A 371 -13.93 -8.26 13.09
C ASN A 371 -13.85 -8.04 11.58
N GLY A 372 -13.66 -9.11 10.80
CA GLY A 372 -13.65 -9.06 9.35
C GLY A 372 -15.03 -8.72 8.77
N LEU A 373 -15.05 -8.11 7.58
CA LEU A 373 -16.25 -7.95 6.76
C LEU A 373 -16.67 -9.26 6.10
N LEU A 374 -15.71 -10.18 5.99
CA LEU A 374 -15.90 -11.53 5.45
C LEU A 374 -15.55 -12.57 6.52
N TYR A 375 -16.18 -13.73 6.43
CA TYR A 375 -15.75 -14.92 7.15
C TYR A 375 -14.39 -15.43 6.62
N PRO A 376 -13.69 -16.33 7.35
CA PRO A 376 -12.41 -16.91 6.89
C PRO A 376 -12.49 -17.62 5.53
N ASP A 377 -13.67 -18.11 5.13
CA ASP A 377 -13.94 -18.72 3.83
C ASP A 377 -14.31 -17.72 2.73
N ARG A 378 -14.20 -16.41 3.02
CA ARG A 378 -14.54 -15.29 2.14
C ARG A 378 -16.03 -15.12 1.86
N THR A 379 -16.91 -15.79 2.60
CA THR A 379 -18.35 -15.50 2.56
C THR A 379 -18.60 -14.11 3.19
N PRO A 380 -19.30 -13.18 2.51
CA PRO A 380 -19.62 -11.87 3.07
C PRO A 380 -20.53 -12.00 4.31
N LYS A 381 -20.19 -11.28 5.38
CA LYS A 381 -21.05 -11.16 6.59
C LYS A 381 -22.21 -10.22 6.38
N PHE A 382 -22.07 -9.29 5.43
CA PHE A 382 -23.01 -8.20 5.19
C PHE A 382 -23.32 -8.06 3.69
N ASP A 383 -24.41 -7.37 3.38
CA ASP A 383 -24.74 -6.99 2.01
C ASP A 383 -23.65 -6.06 1.44
N THR A 384 -22.93 -6.54 0.42
CA THR A 384 -21.79 -5.85 -0.18
C THR A 384 -22.17 -4.54 -0.85
N GLU A 385 -23.39 -4.43 -1.44
CA GLU A 385 -23.86 -3.19 -2.05
C GLU A 385 -24.16 -2.12 -1.00
N LYS A 386 -24.71 -2.51 0.16
CA LYS A 386 -24.90 -1.60 1.29
C LYS A 386 -23.58 -1.11 1.85
N LEU A 387 -22.60 -2.04 2.01
CA LEU A 387 -21.24 -1.67 2.42
C LEU A 387 -20.63 -0.70 1.43
N LYS A 388 -20.72 -0.98 0.13
CA LYS A 388 -20.16 -0.13 -0.92
C LYS A 388 -20.69 1.29 -0.86
N LYS A 389 -22.01 1.46 -0.73
CA LYS A 389 -22.63 2.79 -0.61
C LYS A 389 -22.09 3.57 0.59
N ILE A 390 -21.93 2.90 1.73
CA ILE A 390 -21.38 3.52 2.94
C ILE A 390 -19.89 3.85 2.74
N THR A 391 -19.09 2.89 2.24
CA THR A 391 -17.65 3.03 2.02
C THR A 391 -17.32 4.16 1.02
N GLU A 392 -18.13 4.29 -0.04
CA GLU A 392 -17.98 5.35 -1.04
C GLU A 392 -18.68 6.67 -0.65
N HIS A 393 -19.34 6.72 0.52
CA HIS A 393 -20.12 7.85 0.99
C HIS A 393 -21.16 8.34 -0.02
N LYS A 394 -21.84 7.38 -0.65
CA LYS A 394 -22.92 7.60 -1.62
C LYS A 394 -24.27 7.32 -0.96
N GLU A 395 -25.29 8.11 -1.33
CA GLU A 395 -26.67 7.93 -0.85
C GLU A 395 -27.33 6.64 -1.36
#